data_31504fe28fe8f57ad6dc4b080549bea0
#
_entry.id   31504fe28fe8f57ad6dc4b080549bea0
#
_cell.length_a   1.000
_cell.length_b   1.000
_cell.length_c   1.000
_cell.angle_alpha   90.00
_cell.angle_beta   90.00
_cell.angle_gamma   90.00
#
_symmetry.space_group_name_H-M   'P 1'
#
loop_
_entity.id
_entity.type
_entity.pdbx_description
1 polymer ?
#
loop_
_entity_poly.entity_id
_entity_poly.type
_entity_poly.pdbx_seq_one_letter_code
_entity_poly.pdbx_strand_id
1 'polypeptide(L)'
;MSQEWSAERIGIRVSPIGSFQNVDNGPNEEEDALYLISELAKRGIAYLHMSEPDWAGGKPYSEAFRQKVRDRFPGVIIGAGAYTVEKANDLINKGLIDAVAFGRDYIANPDLVARLQKKAPLNPQRPESFYGGGAEGYTDYPTL
;
A
#
# COMPACT_ATOMS: atom_id res chain seq x y z
N MET A 1 -8.20 -2.55 20.78
CA MET A 1 -7.51 -3.67 20.10
C MET A 1 -6.32 -4.21 20.89
N SER A 2 -5.37 -3.39 21.34
CA SER A 2 -4.20 -3.88 22.11
C SER A 2 -4.50 -4.46 23.49
N GLN A 3 -5.72 -4.36 23.97
CA GLN A 3 -6.18 -5.06 25.21
C GLN A 3 -6.59 -6.50 24.91
N GLU A 4 -7.00 -6.81 23.67
CA GLU A 4 -7.46 -8.15 23.25
C GLU A 4 -6.35 -8.94 22.53
N TRP A 5 -5.47 -8.24 21.82
CA TRP A 5 -4.38 -8.81 21.04
C TRP A 5 -3.08 -8.10 21.37
N SER A 6 -1.98 -8.83 21.38
CA SER A 6 -0.67 -8.17 21.52
C SER A 6 -0.37 -7.27 20.33
N ALA A 7 0.30 -6.15 20.57
CA ALA A 7 0.54 -5.11 19.55
C ALA A 7 1.28 -5.65 18.32
N GLU A 8 2.19 -6.61 18.51
CA GLU A 8 2.93 -7.27 17.43
C GLU A 8 2.06 -8.12 16.48
N ARG A 9 0.76 -8.26 16.76
CA ARG A 9 -0.22 -8.92 15.89
C ARG A 9 -1.20 -7.94 15.25
N ILE A 10 -1.00 -6.65 15.46
CA ILE A 10 -1.86 -5.58 14.94
C ILE A 10 -1.10 -4.83 13.87
N GLY A 11 -1.60 -4.87 12.65
CA GLY A 11 -1.19 -3.96 11.58
C GLY A 11 -2.22 -2.87 11.35
N ILE A 12 -1.80 -1.74 10.82
CA ILE A 12 -2.71 -0.66 10.47
C ILE A 12 -2.47 -0.17 9.05
N ARG A 13 -3.56 0.09 8.30
CA ARG A 13 -3.50 0.75 7.01
C ARG A 13 -4.00 2.17 7.13
N VAL A 14 -3.23 3.11 6.60
CA VAL A 14 -3.52 4.54 6.61
C VAL A 14 -3.32 5.16 5.23
N SER A 15 -4.08 6.22 4.94
CA SER A 15 -3.92 7.08 3.76
C SER A 15 -3.72 8.52 4.26
N PRO A 16 -2.54 8.83 4.82
CA PRO A 16 -2.36 10.02 5.64
C PRO A 16 -2.22 11.32 4.83
N ILE A 17 -1.95 11.24 3.53
CA ILE A 17 -1.75 12.39 2.65
C ILE A 17 -2.64 12.25 1.42
N GLY A 18 -3.23 13.36 0.99
CA GLY A 18 -4.10 13.46 -0.17
C GLY A 18 -5.58 13.47 0.17
N SER A 19 -6.40 13.61 -0.86
CA SER A 19 -7.87 13.60 -0.76
C SER A 19 -8.44 12.42 -1.54
N PHE A 20 -9.47 11.79 -0.99
CA PHE A 20 -10.18 10.69 -1.64
C PHE A 20 -11.62 10.58 -1.09
N GLN A 21 -12.60 10.40 -1.98
CA GLN A 21 -14.02 10.24 -1.63
C GLN A 21 -14.53 11.32 -0.66
N ASN A 22 -14.29 12.58 -0.95
CA ASN A 22 -14.67 13.75 -0.13
C ASN A 22 -13.96 13.84 1.23
N VAL A 23 -12.94 13.03 1.48
CA VAL A 23 -12.04 13.19 2.62
C VAL A 23 -10.82 13.97 2.16
N ASP A 24 -10.53 15.07 2.87
CA ASP A 24 -9.34 15.89 2.69
C ASP A 24 -8.58 15.93 4.02
N ASN A 25 -7.32 15.59 3.99
CA ASN A 25 -6.47 15.57 5.18
C ASN A 25 -6.03 17.00 5.63
N GLY A 26 -6.35 18.01 4.82
CA GLY A 26 -6.11 19.41 5.15
C GLY A 26 -4.66 19.87 4.96
N PRO A 27 -4.38 21.15 5.34
CA PRO A 27 -3.09 21.78 5.05
C PRO A 27 -1.91 21.23 5.89
N ASN A 28 -2.20 20.58 7.02
CA ASN A 28 -1.18 20.02 7.92
C ASN A 28 -1.01 18.51 7.76
N GLU A 29 -1.50 17.92 6.66
CA GLU A 29 -1.56 16.47 6.45
C GLU A 29 -0.23 15.76 6.69
N GLU A 30 0.91 16.35 6.32
CA GLU A 30 2.22 15.74 6.54
C GLU A 30 2.59 15.70 8.01
N GLU A 31 2.35 16.79 8.76
CA GLU A 31 2.65 16.87 10.19
C GLU A 31 1.76 15.93 11.01
N ASP A 32 0.48 15.91 10.70
CA ASP A 32 -0.51 15.03 11.34
C ASP A 32 -0.20 13.56 11.05
N ALA A 33 0.19 13.24 9.80
CA ALA A 33 0.63 11.90 9.41
C ALA A 33 1.85 11.46 10.23
N LEU A 34 2.86 12.31 10.34
CA LEU A 34 4.09 11.99 11.07
C LEU A 34 3.86 11.87 12.58
N TYR A 35 2.94 12.66 13.14
CA TYR A 35 2.50 12.50 14.53
C TYR A 35 1.82 11.14 14.76
N LEU A 36 0.84 10.80 13.91
CA LEU A 36 0.16 9.50 13.96
C LEU A 36 1.15 8.34 13.89
N ILE A 37 2.08 8.39 12.94
CA ILE A 37 3.08 7.33 12.71
C ILE A 37 3.98 7.18 13.95
N SER A 38 4.40 8.29 14.57
CA SER A 38 5.19 8.26 15.81
C SER A 38 4.42 7.60 16.95
N GLU A 39 3.13 7.91 17.07
CA GLU A 39 2.27 7.31 18.09
C GLU A 39 2.03 5.81 17.87
N LEU A 40 1.95 5.37 16.61
CA LEU A 40 1.85 3.95 16.25
C LEU A 40 3.15 3.20 16.55
N ALA A 41 4.29 3.80 16.24
CA ALA A 41 5.61 3.22 16.55
C ALA A 41 5.79 2.98 18.06
N LYS A 42 5.40 3.93 18.90
CA LYS A 42 5.45 3.79 20.37
C LYS A 42 4.62 2.62 20.89
N ARG A 43 3.60 2.20 20.14
CA ARG A 43 2.71 1.07 20.49
C ARG A 43 3.25 -0.27 20.05
N GLY A 44 4.34 -0.32 19.27
CA GLY A 44 4.97 -1.55 18.82
C GLY A 44 4.10 -2.42 17.92
N ILE A 45 3.29 -1.80 17.05
CA ILE A 45 2.44 -2.55 16.10
C ILE A 45 3.28 -3.33 15.08
N ALA A 46 2.73 -4.41 14.54
CA ALA A 46 3.41 -5.32 13.62
C ALA A 46 3.88 -4.65 12.33
N TYR A 47 3.02 -3.84 11.71
CA TYR A 47 3.36 -3.16 10.46
C TYR A 47 2.49 -1.92 10.24
N LEU A 48 3.05 -1.01 9.46
CA LEU A 48 2.38 0.15 8.90
C LEU A 48 2.16 -0.06 7.40
N HIS A 49 0.91 -0.04 6.94
CA HIS A 49 0.56 -0.12 5.53
C HIS A 49 0.17 1.28 5.03
N MET A 50 0.96 1.82 4.13
CA MET A 50 0.81 3.18 3.60
C MET A 50 0.12 3.13 2.23
N SER A 51 -1.11 3.67 2.15
CA SER A 51 -1.84 3.79 0.89
C SER A 51 -1.60 5.16 0.28
N GLU A 52 -0.88 5.19 -0.83
CA GLU A 52 -0.56 6.41 -1.58
C GLU A 52 -1.76 6.85 -2.43
N PRO A 53 -1.95 8.16 -2.66
CA PRO A 53 -3.06 8.66 -3.46
C PRO A 53 -2.84 8.54 -4.98
N ASP A 54 -1.65 8.17 -5.44
CA ASP A 54 -1.26 8.15 -6.86
C ASP A 54 -2.07 7.16 -7.71
N TRP A 55 -2.62 6.11 -7.14
CA TRP A 55 -3.51 5.18 -7.83
C TRP A 55 -4.87 5.81 -8.21
N ALA A 56 -5.27 6.89 -7.53
CA ALA A 56 -6.50 7.63 -7.77
C ALA A 56 -6.26 8.99 -8.45
N GLY A 57 -5.07 9.19 -9.05
CA GLY A 57 -4.70 10.43 -9.73
C GLY A 57 -4.06 11.49 -8.83
N GLY A 58 -3.83 11.20 -7.57
CA GLY A 58 -3.04 12.04 -6.67
C GLY A 58 -1.55 11.95 -6.95
N LYS A 59 -0.76 12.67 -6.17
CA LYS A 59 0.71 12.62 -6.29
C LYS A 59 1.29 11.48 -5.45
N PRO A 60 2.32 10.76 -5.93
CA PRO A 60 3.04 9.81 -5.09
C PRO A 60 3.70 10.54 -3.91
N TYR A 61 3.93 9.80 -2.82
CA TYR A 61 4.69 10.36 -1.71
C TYR A 61 6.11 10.72 -2.15
N SER A 62 6.60 11.88 -1.70
CA SER A 62 7.97 12.29 -1.93
C SER A 62 8.95 11.39 -1.18
N GLU A 63 10.17 11.25 -1.70
CA GLU A 63 11.23 10.49 -1.02
C GLU A 63 11.55 11.09 0.35
N ALA A 64 11.52 12.41 0.47
CA ALA A 64 11.71 13.12 1.72
C ALA A 64 10.66 12.75 2.77
N PHE A 65 9.38 12.66 2.39
CA PHE A 65 8.32 12.22 3.29
C PHE A 65 8.52 10.75 3.70
N ARG A 66 8.85 9.86 2.76
CA ARG A 66 9.12 8.44 3.06
C ARG A 66 10.29 8.29 4.04
N GLN A 67 11.34 9.08 3.91
CA GLN A 67 12.46 9.08 4.85
C GLN A 67 11.99 9.52 6.25
N LYS A 68 11.19 10.58 6.36
CA LYS A 68 10.62 11.02 7.64
C LYS A 68 9.74 9.95 8.28
N VAL A 69 8.99 9.18 7.47
CA VAL A 69 8.19 8.04 7.95
C VAL A 69 9.09 6.95 8.48
N ARG A 70 10.10 6.55 7.71
CA ARG A 70 11.08 5.51 8.11
C ARG A 70 11.80 5.87 9.39
N ASP A 71 12.23 7.12 9.55
CA ASP A 71 12.92 7.59 10.75
C ASP A 71 12.04 7.47 12.01
N ARG A 72 10.72 7.52 11.86
CA ARG A 72 9.77 7.42 12.98
C ARG A 72 9.23 6.02 13.22
N PHE A 73 9.16 5.20 12.18
CA PHE A 73 8.61 3.85 12.25
C PHE A 73 9.68 2.82 11.86
N PRO A 74 10.37 2.24 12.84
CA PRO A 74 11.45 1.26 12.58
C PRO A 74 10.95 -0.13 12.18
N GLY A 75 9.63 -0.39 12.33
CA GLY A 75 8.99 -1.66 11.99
C GLY A 75 8.76 -1.82 10.49
N VAL A 76 7.99 -2.84 10.13
CA VAL A 76 7.69 -3.17 8.74
C VAL A 76 6.78 -2.12 8.11
N ILE A 77 7.18 -1.54 6.99
CA ILE A 77 6.39 -0.61 6.18
C ILE A 77 6.02 -1.29 4.86
N ILE A 78 4.72 -1.35 4.58
CA ILE A 78 4.16 -1.87 3.34
C ILE A 78 3.66 -0.70 2.51
N GLY A 79 4.21 -0.52 1.30
CA GLY A 79 3.74 0.48 0.34
C GLY A 79 2.59 -0.04 -0.52
N ALA A 80 1.58 0.79 -0.79
CA ALA A 80 0.52 0.50 -1.74
C ALA A 80 0.13 1.78 -2.51
N GLY A 81 -0.17 1.64 -3.79
CA GLY A 81 -0.48 2.75 -4.69
C GLY A 81 -0.26 2.33 -6.14
N ALA A 82 0.13 3.26 -6.98
CA ALA A 82 0.53 2.99 -8.37
C ALA A 82 1.99 2.48 -8.41
N TYR A 83 2.22 1.30 -7.85
CA TYR A 83 3.53 0.68 -7.84
C TYR A 83 3.80 -0.13 -9.10
N THR A 84 4.99 0.05 -9.66
CA THR A 84 5.61 -0.89 -10.61
C THR A 84 6.68 -1.71 -9.88
N VAL A 85 7.18 -2.75 -10.52
CA VAL A 85 8.29 -3.57 -9.98
C VAL A 85 9.53 -2.71 -9.75
N GLU A 86 9.82 -1.78 -10.68
CA GLU A 86 10.98 -0.89 -10.60
C GLU A 86 10.85 0.07 -9.41
N LYS A 87 9.70 0.74 -9.25
CA LYS A 87 9.42 1.61 -8.10
C LYS A 87 9.52 0.83 -6.79
N ALA A 88 8.96 -0.37 -6.74
CA ALA A 88 9.02 -1.24 -5.56
C ALA A 88 10.45 -1.57 -5.18
N ASN A 89 11.26 -2.05 -6.13
CA ASN A 89 12.64 -2.42 -5.91
C ASN A 89 13.50 -1.22 -5.50
N ASP A 90 13.32 -0.06 -6.14
CA ASP A 90 14.04 1.17 -5.78
C ASP A 90 13.79 1.56 -4.31
N LEU A 91 12.54 1.60 -3.90
CA LEU A 91 12.17 2.00 -2.54
C LEU A 91 12.60 0.97 -1.48
N ILE A 92 12.53 -0.34 -1.80
CA ILE A 92 13.02 -1.40 -0.92
C ILE A 92 14.54 -1.32 -0.78
N ASN A 93 15.26 -1.16 -1.89
CA ASN A 93 16.73 -1.05 -1.88
C ASN A 93 17.22 0.18 -1.10
N LYS A 94 16.44 1.27 -1.12
CA LYS A 94 16.70 2.46 -0.30
C LYS A 94 16.31 2.29 1.18
N GLY A 95 15.69 1.17 1.55
CA GLY A 95 15.21 0.92 2.91
C GLY A 95 14.01 1.77 3.33
N LEU A 96 13.32 2.42 2.37
CA LEU A 96 12.18 3.30 2.64
C LEU A 96 10.87 2.53 2.89
N ILE A 97 10.77 1.33 2.33
CA ILE A 97 9.71 0.36 2.59
C ILE A 97 10.30 -1.06 2.66
N ASP A 98 9.55 -2.02 3.19
CA ASP A 98 9.99 -3.42 3.31
C ASP A 98 9.22 -4.35 2.37
N ALA A 99 8.01 -3.97 1.99
CA ALA A 99 7.16 -4.76 1.09
C ALA A 99 6.21 -3.86 0.30
N VAL A 100 5.62 -4.42 -0.75
CA VAL A 100 4.61 -3.75 -1.58
C VAL A 100 3.34 -4.59 -1.66
N ALA A 101 2.19 -3.95 -1.53
CA ALA A 101 0.88 -4.54 -1.77
C ALA A 101 0.37 -4.13 -3.16
N PHE A 102 0.12 -5.12 -4.01
CA PHE A 102 -0.55 -4.94 -5.29
C PHE A 102 -2.04 -5.28 -5.14
N GLY A 103 -2.93 -4.38 -5.55
CA GLY A 103 -4.38 -4.59 -5.50
C GLY A 103 -4.92 -5.06 -6.85
N ARG A 104 -5.19 -4.12 -7.74
CA ARG A 104 -5.88 -4.36 -9.02
C ARG A 104 -5.17 -5.38 -9.92
N ASP A 105 -3.85 -5.30 -9.98
CA ASP A 105 -3.06 -6.26 -10.76
C ASP A 105 -3.20 -7.68 -10.20
N TYR A 106 -3.31 -7.83 -8.87
CA TYR A 106 -3.49 -9.14 -8.24
C TYR A 106 -4.90 -9.69 -8.45
N ILE A 107 -5.92 -8.83 -8.52
CA ILE A 107 -7.29 -9.25 -8.89
C ILE A 107 -7.28 -9.87 -10.28
N ALA A 108 -6.64 -9.22 -11.25
CA ALA A 108 -6.63 -9.68 -12.63
C ALA A 108 -5.61 -10.80 -12.92
N ASN A 109 -4.68 -11.06 -12.04
CA ASN A 109 -3.61 -12.05 -12.23
C ASN A 109 -3.42 -12.89 -10.96
N PRO A 110 -4.09 -14.05 -10.86
CA PRO A 110 -3.94 -14.96 -9.71
C PRO A 110 -2.49 -15.40 -9.49
N ASP A 111 -1.70 -15.42 -10.56
CA ASP A 111 -0.29 -15.78 -10.62
C ASP A 111 0.64 -14.56 -10.80
N LEU A 112 0.24 -13.38 -10.28
CA LEU A 112 0.95 -12.11 -10.50
C LEU A 112 2.46 -12.22 -10.24
N VAL A 113 2.86 -12.85 -9.15
CA VAL A 113 4.29 -12.99 -8.81
C VAL A 113 5.04 -13.74 -9.91
N ALA A 114 4.49 -14.85 -10.43
CA ALA A 114 5.11 -15.61 -11.50
C ALA A 114 5.20 -14.80 -12.81
N ARG A 115 4.16 -14.02 -13.11
CA ARG A 115 4.16 -13.12 -14.29
C ARG A 115 5.24 -12.04 -14.16
N LEU A 116 5.33 -11.38 -13.02
CA LEU A 116 6.34 -10.35 -12.77
C LEU A 116 7.77 -10.91 -12.86
N GLN A 117 8.01 -12.09 -12.28
CA GLN A 117 9.31 -12.76 -12.36
C GLN A 117 9.72 -13.13 -13.80
N LYS A 118 8.76 -13.60 -14.57
CA LYS A 118 8.97 -13.98 -15.99
C LYS A 118 8.89 -12.80 -16.96
N LYS A 119 8.56 -11.60 -16.47
CA LYS A 119 8.24 -10.43 -17.30
C LYS A 119 7.14 -10.73 -18.33
N ALA A 120 6.18 -11.57 -17.97
CA ALA A 120 5.07 -11.95 -18.81
C ALA A 120 3.99 -10.85 -18.84
N PRO A 121 3.19 -10.75 -19.91
CA PRO A 121 2.11 -9.78 -19.98
C PRO A 121 1.07 -10.04 -18.88
N LEU A 122 0.53 -8.96 -18.32
CA LEU A 122 -0.56 -9.03 -17.37
C LEU A 122 -1.91 -9.16 -18.09
N ASN A 123 -2.86 -9.83 -17.45
CA ASN A 123 -4.24 -9.86 -17.93
C ASN A 123 -4.84 -8.45 -17.86
N PRO A 124 -5.69 -8.06 -18.80
CA PRO A 124 -6.43 -6.81 -18.74
C PRO A 124 -7.36 -6.83 -17.53
N GLN A 125 -7.36 -5.71 -16.79
CA GLN A 125 -8.25 -5.53 -15.65
C GLN A 125 -9.69 -5.31 -16.13
N ARG A 126 -10.67 -5.80 -15.36
CA ARG A 126 -12.12 -5.56 -15.53
C ARG A 126 -12.65 -4.76 -14.34
N PRO A 127 -12.50 -3.41 -14.34
CA PRO A 127 -12.84 -2.58 -13.19
C PRO A 127 -14.28 -2.70 -12.73
N GLU A 128 -15.21 -2.96 -13.66
CA GLU A 128 -16.64 -3.15 -13.41
C GLU A 128 -16.93 -4.35 -12.49
N SER A 129 -16.02 -5.33 -12.43
CA SER A 129 -16.17 -6.52 -11.59
C SER A 129 -15.39 -6.48 -10.27
N PHE A 130 -14.64 -5.40 -9.96
CA PHE A 130 -13.77 -5.36 -8.78
C PHE A 130 -14.53 -5.42 -7.45
N TYR A 131 -15.73 -4.87 -7.38
CA TYR A 131 -16.48 -4.69 -6.12
C TYR A 131 -17.85 -5.31 -6.13
N GLY A 132 -18.18 -6.14 -7.11
CA GLY A 132 -19.47 -6.76 -7.21
C GLY A 132 -19.56 -7.77 -8.34
N GLY A 133 -20.66 -8.52 -8.38
CA GLY A 133 -20.89 -9.54 -9.40
C GLY A 133 -20.80 -10.96 -8.88
N GLY A 134 -20.72 -11.92 -9.80
CA GLY A 134 -20.63 -13.34 -9.53
C GLY A 134 -19.21 -13.88 -9.69
N ALA A 135 -19.09 -15.03 -10.35
CA ALA A 135 -17.80 -15.67 -10.64
C ALA A 135 -17.00 -14.91 -11.69
N GLU A 136 -17.67 -14.23 -12.62
CA GLU A 136 -17.02 -13.42 -13.65
C GLU A 136 -16.21 -12.27 -13.02
N GLY A 137 -14.95 -12.14 -13.41
CA GLY A 137 -14.03 -11.16 -12.85
C GLY A 137 -13.50 -11.50 -11.46
N TYR A 138 -13.91 -12.63 -10.89
CA TYR A 138 -13.49 -13.08 -9.58
C TYR A 138 -12.70 -14.40 -9.62
N THR A 139 -13.20 -15.40 -10.36
CA THR A 139 -12.58 -16.74 -10.39
C THR A 139 -12.15 -17.20 -11.80
N ASP A 140 -12.31 -16.36 -12.80
CA ASP A 140 -12.15 -16.71 -14.22
C ASP A 140 -10.95 -16.05 -14.93
N TYR A 141 -10.10 -15.34 -14.19
CA TYR A 141 -8.86 -14.82 -14.75
C TYR A 141 -7.86 -15.96 -15.00
N PRO A 142 -7.30 -16.03 -16.24
CA PRO A 142 -6.36 -17.11 -16.57
C PRO A 142 -4.99 -16.91 -15.92
N THR A 143 -4.37 -18.03 -15.56
CA THR A 143 -2.94 -18.10 -15.22
C THR A 143 -2.09 -18.26 -16.49
N LEU A 144 -0.74 -18.21 -16.36
CA LEU A 144 0.21 -18.50 -17.43
C LEU A 144 0.14 -19.95 -17.88
#